data_1b0e050dd3f5fa1a67bc4d04550d63f6
#
_entry.id   1b0e050dd3f5fa1a67bc4d04550d63f6
#
_cell.length_a   1.000
_cell.length_b   1.000
_cell.length_c   1.000
_cell.angle_alpha   90.00
_cell.angle_beta   90.00
_cell.angle_gamma   90.00
#
_symmetry.space_group_name_H-M   'P 1'
#
loop_
_entity.id
_entity.type
_entity.pdbx_description
1 polymer ?
#
loop_
_entity_poly.entity_id
_entity_poly.type
_entity_poly.pdbx_seq_one_letter_code
_entity_poly.pdbx_strand_id
1 'polypeptide(L)'
;YLRFPLGEIEKSQTRIIASKLNLNVADKPDSQDICFVPNGDYSSVIKKFRPESFKSGDIIDLSGNKLGMHEGIINYTIGQRKGIKISNSEPLYVVNINAEKNIVMVGPKEALIIKKINLRDLNILGTGKDFKNLIFIKVRSTGKLLKAKINIKGKEGVVEILENEIGIAPGQACVFYLKDMHGDRVLGGGWIHKTENINLST
;
A
#
# COMPACT_ATOMS: atom_id res chain seq x y z
N TYR A 1 -14.62 10.30 24.45
CA TYR A 1 -14.72 11.46 23.55
C TYR A 1 -13.32 11.91 23.16
N LEU A 2 -13.00 11.86 21.89
CA LEU A 2 -11.71 12.31 21.35
C LEU A 2 -11.67 13.84 21.27
N ARG A 3 -10.51 14.42 21.64
CA ARG A 3 -10.23 15.84 21.46
C ARG A 3 -8.90 16.00 20.72
N PHE A 4 -8.85 16.91 19.78
CA PHE A 4 -7.67 17.23 18.98
C PHE A 4 -7.31 18.72 19.19
N PRO A 5 -6.69 19.10 20.32
CA PRO A 5 -6.45 20.52 20.68
C PRO A 5 -5.62 21.29 19.68
N LEU A 6 -4.80 20.60 18.87
CA LEU A 6 -3.92 21.20 17.86
C LEU A 6 -4.46 21.05 16.42
N GLY A 7 -5.68 20.49 16.26
CA GLY A 7 -6.21 20.11 14.94
C GLY A 7 -6.50 21.28 14.00
N GLU A 8 -6.67 22.48 14.53
CA GLU A 8 -6.98 23.70 13.76
C GLU A 8 -5.78 24.61 13.52
N ILE A 9 -4.58 24.24 14.00
CA ILE A 9 -3.38 25.04 13.87
C ILE A 9 -2.29 24.31 13.08
N GLU A 10 -1.51 25.08 12.34
CA GLU A 10 -0.38 24.54 11.60
C GLU A 10 0.78 24.14 12.54
N LYS A 11 1.63 23.25 12.06
CA LYS A 11 2.77 22.76 12.84
C LYS A 11 3.78 23.86 13.20
N SER A 12 3.96 24.83 12.35
CA SER A 12 4.77 26.02 12.59
C SER A 12 4.26 26.79 13.82
N GLN A 13 2.95 27.00 13.91
CA GLN A 13 2.31 27.64 15.07
C GLN A 13 2.42 26.79 16.34
N THR A 14 2.26 25.47 16.19
CA THR A 14 2.45 24.53 17.31
C THR A 14 3.86 24.64 17.89
N ARG A 15 4.91 24.75 17.05
CA ARG A 15 6.31 24.93 17.48
C ARG A 15 6.53 26.26 18.19
N ILE A 16 5.92 27.35 17.70
CA ILE A 16 5.99 28.65 18.36
C ILE A 16 5.37 28.61 19.76
N ILE A 17 4.21 27.95 19.90
CA ILE A 17 3.56 27.76 21.20
C ILE A 17 4.43 26.93 22.14
N ALA A 18 4.98 25.81 21.64
CA ALA A 18 5.87 24.94 22.41
C ALA A 18 7.12 25.70 22.91
N SER A 19 7.71 26.54 22.05
CA SER A 19 8.86 27.39 22.40
C SER A 19 8.51 28.44 23.44
N LYS A 20 7.35 29.11 23.31
CA LYS A 20 6.86 30.07 24.32
C LYS A 20 6.60 29.43 25.69
N LEU A 21 6.22 28.15 25.70
CA LEU A 21 6.01 27.37 26.91
C LEU A 21 7.31 26.72 27.43
N ASN A 22 8.47 27.01 26.83
CA ASN A 22 9.78 26.44 27.15
C ASN A 22 9.80 24.90 27.14
N LEU A 23 9.07 24.27 26.20
CA LEU A 23 9.05 22.82 26.06
C LEU A 23 10.28 22.35 25.28
N ASN A 24 11.03 21.39 25.85
CA ASN A 24 12.25 20.83 25.25
C ASN A 24 12.02 20.12 23.90
N VAL A 25 10.76 19.92 23.51
CA VAL A 25 10.36 19.26 22.25
C VAL A 25 10.04 20.22 21.13
N ALA A 26 10.14 21.54 21.34
CA ALA A 26 9.78 22.56 20.36
C ALA A 26 10.56 22.40 19.03
N ASP A 27 11.87 22.10 19.11
CA ASP A 27 12.75 21.93 17.96
C ASP A 27 12.98 20.47 17.56
N LYS A 28 12.30 19.53 18.21
CA LYS A 28 12.44 18.11 17.90
C LYS A 28 12.01 17.85 16.44
N PRO A 29 12.85 17.18 15.62
CA PRO A 29 12.48 16.77 14.27
C PRO A 29 11.26 15.85 14.29
N ASP A 30 10.48 15.89 13.22
CA ASP A 30 9.37 14.96 13.06
C ASP A 30 9.89 13.53 13.00
N SER A 31 9.20 12.62 13.68
CA SER A 31 9.47 11.19 13.54
C SER A 31 9.04 10.77 12.12
N GLN A 32 10.01 10.65 11.23
CA GLN A 32 9.77 10.28 9.83
C GLN A 32 9.97 8.78 9.59
N ASP A 33 10.50 8.07 10.58
CA ASP A 33 10.88 6.69 10.44
C ASP A 33 10.40 5.83 11.63
N ILE A 34 10.43 4.52 11.44
CA ILE A 34 10.04 3.58 12.50
C ILE A 34 11.13 3.59 13.57
N CYS A 35 10.74 3.89 14.82
CA CYS A 35 11.66 4.15 15.93
C CYS A 35 12.59 2.98 16.30
N PHE A 36 12.31 1.74 15.86
CA PHE A 36 13.17 0.58 16.08
C PHE A 36 14.07 0.25 14.86
N VAL A 37 14.08 1.10 13.82
CA VAL A 37 14.97 0.97 12.64
C VAL A 37 16.00 2.09 12.69
N PRO A 38 17.21 1.84 13.23
CA PRO A 38 18.25 2.85 13.31
C PRO A 38 18.68 3.30 11.90
N ASN A 39 18.73 4.61 11.69
CA ASN A 39 19.23 5.22 10.43
C ASN A 39 18.49 4.78 9.15
N GLY A 40 17.23 4.31 9.24
CA GLY A 40 16.48 3.84 8.09
C GLY A 40 16.96 2.52 7.47
N ASP A 41 17.88 1.80 8.13
CA ASP A 41 18.38 0.51 7.65
C ASP A 41 17.43 -0.64 7.98
N TYR A 42 16.32 -0.70 7.24
CA TYR A 42 15.34 -1.79 7.34
C TYR A 42 15.96 -3.16 7.01
N SER A 43 16.97 -3.19 6.11
CA SER A 43 17.60 -4.43 5.68
C SER A 43 18.30 -5.15 6.83
N SER A 44 19.02 -4.41 7.70
CA SER A 44 19.70 -4.99 8.85
C SER A 44 18.73 -5.60 9.87
N VAL A 45 17.57 -4.94 10.07
CA VAL A 45 16.53 -5.44 10.98
C VAL A 45 15.90 -6.71 10.43
N ILE A 46 15.50 -6.71 9.14
CA ILE A 46 14.86 -7.87 8.53
C ILE A 46 15.82 -9.06 8.44
N LYS A 47 17.12 -8.83 8.20
CA LYS A 47 18.13 -9.89 8.17
C LYS A 47 18.17 -10.72 9.46
N LYS A 48 17.86 -10.11 10.61
CA LYS A 48 17.81 -10.81 11.90
C LYS A 48 16.57 -11.74 12.01
N PHE A 49 15.44 -11.36 11.40
CA PHE A 49 14.18 -12.09 11.51
C PHE A 49 13.88 -13.01 10.34
N ARG A 50 14.42 -12.69 9.15
CA ARG A 50 14.15 -13.37 7.88
C ARG A 50 15.41 -13.47 7.02
N PRO A 51 16.46 -14.20 7.45
CA PRO A 51 17.71 -14.30 6.70
C PRO A 51 17.52 -14.93 5.31
N GLU A 52 16.50 -15.76 5.12
CA GLU A 52 16.14 -16.35 3.83
C GLU A 52 15.75 -15.31 2.76
N SER A 53 15.28 -14.13 3.16
CA SER A 53 14.88 -13.04 2.24
C SER A 53 16.07 -12.40 1.50
N PHE A 54 17.30 -12.75 1.90
CA PHE A 54 18.56 -12.30 1.27
C PHE A 54 19.17 -13.34 0.32
N LYS A 55 18.47 -14.46 0.07
CA LYS A 55 18.94 -15.44 -0.92
C LYS A 55 18.78 -14.86 -2.32
N SER A 56 19.80 -15.09 -3.15
CA SER A 56 19.71 -14.78 -4.59
C SER A 56 18.59 -15.59 -5.24
N GLY A 57 17.92 -14.98 -6.21
CA GLY A 57 16.86 -15.61 -6.98
C GLY A 57 16.71 -14.98 -8.34
N ASP A 58 15.71 -15.40 -9.08
CA ASP A 58 15.52 -14.99 -10.46
C ASP A 58 14.65 -13.74 -10.59
N ILE A 59 15.05 -12.86 -11.51
CA ILE A 59 14.20 -11.80 -12.04
C ILE A 59 13.66 -12.29 -13.38
N ILE A 60 12.31 -12.35 -13.49
CA ILE A 60 11.63 -12.84 -14.69
C ILE A 60 10.72 -11.76 -15.30
N ASP A 61 10.41 -11.90 -16.59
CA ASP A 61 9.36 -11.11 -17.24
C ASP A 61 7.95 -11.69 -17.00
N LEU A 62 6.92 -11.05 -17.57
CA LEU A 62 5.53 -11.52 -17.49
C LEU A 62 5.29 -12.87 -18.17
N SER A 63 6.14 -13.26 -19.10
CA SER A 63 6.07 -14.55 -19.82
C SER A 63 6.83 -15.66 -19.09
N GLY A 64 7.51 -15.33 -17.98
CA GLY A 64 8.32 -16.26 -17.20
C GLY A 64 9.76 -16.41 -17.67
N ASN A 65 10.21 -15.64 -18.68
CA ASN A 65 11.58 -15.67 -19.14
C ASN A 65 12.50 -15.01 -18.11
N LYS A 66 13.63 -15.64 -17.82
CA LYS A 66 14.64 -15.11 -16.92
C LYS A 66 15.39 -13.95 -17.56
N LEU A 67 15.35 -12.78 -16.92
CA LEU A 67 16.06 -11.58 -17.34
C LEU A 67 17.36 -11.35 -16.58
N GLY A 68 17.46 -11.88 -15.35
CA GLY A 68 18.62 -11.72 -14.50
C GLY A 68 18.45 -12.35 -13.12
N MET A 69 19.28 -11.91 -12.17
CA MET A 69 19.22 -12.39 -10.79
C MET A 69 19.16 -11.21 -9.81
N HIS A 70 18.49 -11.42 -8.68
CA HIS A 70 18.48 -10.49 -7.56
C HIS A 70 19.27 -11.03 -6.36
N GLU A 71 19.69 -10.15 -5.47
CA GLU A 71 20.46 -10.46 -4.24
C GLU A 71 19.56 -10.53 -2.99
N GLY A 72 18.29 -10.85 -3.18
CA GLY A 72 17.27 -10.96 -2.13
C GLY A 72 16.01 -10.16 -2.46
N ILE A 73 14.86 -10.81 -2.30
CA ILE A 73 13.54 -10.21 -2.58
C ILE A 73 13.24 -9.00 -1.70
N ILE A 74 13.88 -8.90 -0.53
CA ILE A 74 13.73 -7.79 0.40
C ILE A 74 14.11 -6.43 -0.19
N ASN A 75 14.98 -6.42 -1.20
CA ASN A 75 15.44 -5.20 -1.86
C ASN A 75 14.44 -4.67 -2.90
N TYR A 76 13.29 -5.33 -3.04
CA TYR A 76 12.30 -4.99 -4.05
C TYR A 76 10.96 -4.65 -3.44
N THR A 77 10.27 -3.71 -4.09
CA THR A 77 8.91 -3.30 -3.71
C THR A 77 8.05 -3.24 -4.97
N ILE A 78 6.82 -3.68 -4.92
CA ILE A 78 5.88 -3.59 -6.05
C ILE A 78 5.75 -2.13 -6.50
N GLY A 79 5.91 -1.89 -7.80
CA GLY A 79 5.95 -0.56 -8.41
C GLY A 79 7.34 0.07 -8.47
N GLN A 80 8.36 -0.55 -7.90
CA GLN A 80 9.74 -0.07 -7.98
C GLN A 80 10.22 -0.06 -9.44
N ARG A 81 10.85 1.05 -9.86
CA ARG A 81 11.48 1.22 -11.18
C ARG A 81 13.00 1.22 -11.09
N LYS A 82 13.55 1.93 -10.07
CA LYS A 82 15.00 2.10 -9.92
C LYS A 82 15.61 0.91 -9.19
N GLY A 83 16.87 0.57 -9.52
CA GLY A 83 17.63 -0.45 -8.80
C GLY A 83 17.32 -1.91 -9.19
N ILE A 84 16.52 -2.15 -10.23
CA ILE A 84 16.25 -3.51 -10.75
C ILE A 84 17.49 -4.13 -11.38
N LYS A 85 18.43 -3.29 -11.87
CA LYS A 85 19.70 -3.70 -12.51
C LYS A 85 19.53 -4.58 -13.77
N ILE A 86 18.40 -4.46 -14.47
CA ILE A 86 18.14 -5.10 -15.74
C ILE A 86 18.18 -4.04 -16.84
N SER A 87 18.97 -4.27 -17.89
CA SER A 87 18.96 -3.43 -19.08
C SER A 87 17.83 -3.88 -20.01
N ASN A 88 16.96 -2.94 -20.36
CA ASN A 88 15.85 -3.17 -21.29
C ASN A 88 15.58 -1.89 -22.09
N SER A 89 15.00 -2.01 -23.28
CA SER A 89 14.63 -0.87 -24.13
C SER A 89 13.56 0.02 -23.52
N GLU A 90 12.65 -0.58 -22.74
CA GLU A 90 11.57 0.12 -22.05
C GLU A 90 11.75 0.04 -20.53
N PRO A 91 11.21 1.04 -19.79
CA PRO A 91 11.27 1.01 -18.32
C PRO A 91 10.55 -0.21 -17.76
N LEU A 92 11.25 -0.98 -16.92
CA LEU A 92 10.69 -2.10 -16.18
C LEU A 92 10.31 -1.67 -14.76
N TYR A 93 9.23 -2.28 -14.28
CA TYR A 93 8.70 -2.10 -12.93
C TYR A 93 8.54 -3.46 -12.26
N VAL A 94 8.77 -3.52 -10.95
CA VAL A 94 8.46 -4.71 -10.16
C VAL A 94 6.94 -4.88 -10.11
N VAL A 95 6.44 -5.94 -10.72
CA VAL A 95 4.99 -6.21 -10.83
C VAL A 95 4.53 -7.18 -9.76
N ASN A 96 5.37 -8.18 -9.43
CA ASN A 96 5.06 -9.17 -8.41
C ASN A 96 6.33 -9.67 -7.73
N ILE A 97 6.19 -10.11 -6.47
CA ILE A 97 7.26 -10.73 -5.69
C ILE A 97 6.69 -12.04 -5.12
N ASN A 98 7.25 -13.16 -5.55
CA ASN A 98 6.90 -14.47 -5.04
C ASN A 98 7.95 -14.94 -4.03
N ALA A 99 7.63 -14.83 -2.74
CA ALA A 99 8.55 -15.18 -1.67
C ALA A 99 8.81 -16.69 -1.58
N GLU A 100 7.83 -17.53 -1.92
CA GLU A 100 7.97 -19.00 -1.86
C GLU A 100 8.94 -19.52 -2.92
N LYS A 101 8.83 -18.98 -4.14
CA LYS A 101 9.70 -19.33 -5.26
C LYS A 101 10.99 -18.49 -5.32
N ASN A 102 11.11 -17.48 -4.45
CA ASN A 102 12.21 -16.51 -4.45
C ASN A 102 12.40 -15.82 -5.81
N ILE A 103 11.30 -15.32 -6.38
CA ILE A 103 11.25 -14.74 -7.74
C ILE A 103 10.72 -13.29 -7.64
N VAL A 104 11.37 -12.39 -8.38
CA VAL A 104 10.89 -11.04 -8.67
C VAL A 104 10.41 -10.98 -10.12
N MET A 105 9.13 -10.66 -10.33
CA MET A 105 8.55 -10.48 -11.67
C MET A 105 8.55 -9.01 -12.03
N VAL A 106 9.03 -8.69 -13.24
CA VAL A 106 9.08 -7.32 -13.74
C VAL A 106 8.31 -7.21 -15.06
N GLY A 107 7.82 -6.01 -15.35
CA GLY A 107 7.06 -5.73 -16.57
C GLY A 107 6.85 -4.24 -16.81
N PRO A 108 6.12 -3.87 -17.87
CA PRO A 108 5.76 -2.49 -18.17
C PRO A 108 4.84 -1.91 -17.07
N LYS A 109 4.71 -0.57 -17.05
CA LYS A 109 3.91 0.14 -16.02
C LYS A 109 2.45 -0.30 -16.02
N GLU A 110 1.90 -0.61 -17.15
CA GLU A 110 0.51 -1.05 -17.35
C GLU A 110 0.20 -2.36 -16.63
N ALA A 111 1.20 -3.21 -16.44
CA ALA A 111 1.08 -4.46 -15.69
C ALA A 111 0.87 -4.23 -14.17
N LEU A 112 1.07 -3.00 -13.69
CA LEU A 112 0.78 -2.61 -12.31
C LEU A 112 -0.69 -2.24 -12.08
N ILE A 113 -1.51 -2.14 -13.12
CA ILE A 113 -2.92 -1.76 -12.99
C ILE A 113 -3.69 -2.87 -12.30
N ILE A 114 -4.28 -2.54 -11.17
CA ILE A 114 -5.09 -3.44 -10.36
C ILE A 114 -6.56 -3.19 -10.67
N LYS A 115 -7.32 -4.27 -10.92
CA LYS A 115 -8.77 -4.22 -11.15
C LYS A 115 -9.56 -4.88 -10.04
N LYS A 116 -9.00 -5.88 -9.36
CA LYS A 116 -9.67 -6.55 -8.24
C LYS A 116 -8.78 -6.60 -7.01
N ILE A 117 -9.41 -6.48 -5.87
CA ILE A 117 -8.81 -6.59 -4.57
C ILE A 117 -9.61 -7.60 -3.76
N ASN A 118 -8.95 -8.62 -3.25
CA ASN A 118 -9.54 -9.56 -2.30
C ASN A 118 -9.22 -9.08 -0.88
N LEU A 119 -10.25 -8.94 -0.07
CA LEU A 119 -10.18 -8.42 1.29
C LEU A 119 -10.48 -9.51 2.31
N ARG A 120 -9.86 -9.40 3.47
CA ARG A 120 -10.14 -10.20 4.66
C ARG A 120 -10.39 -9.30 5.87
N ASP A 121 -10.91 -9.90 6.93
CA ASP A 121 -11.14 -9.26 8.23
C ASP A 121 -11.96 -7.97 8.08
N LEU A 122 -13.05 -8.04 7.29
CA LEU A 122 -13.94 -6.91 7.06
C LEU A 122 -14.57 -6.44 8.37
N ASN A 123 -14.50 -5.13 8.61
CA ASN A 123 -15.27 -4.40 9.60
C ASN A 123 -16.27 -3.49 8.89
N ILE A 124 -17.55 -3.81 8.96
CA ILE A 124 -18.62 -3.10 8.26
C ILE A 124 -19.36 -2.21 9.25
N LEU A 125 -19.42 -0.92 8.95
CA LEU A 125 -20.12 0.11 9.70
C LEU A 125 -21.41 0.55 8.99
N GLY A 126 -21.46 0.38 7.67
CA GLY A 126 -22.61 0.66 6.84
C GLY A 126 -23.66 -0.45 6.89
N THR A 127 -24.79 -0.21 6.24
CA THR A 127 -25.87 -1.19 6.06
C THR A 127 -25.78 -1.85 4.68
N GLY A 128 -26.45 -2.99 4.50
CA GLY A 128 -26.48 -3.66 3.20
C GLY A 128 -27.04 -2.81 2.05
N LYS A 129 -27.84 -1.78 2.35
CA LYS A 129 -28.33 -0.83 1.35
C LYS A 129 -27.23 0.07 0.80
N ASP A 130 -26.26 0.44 1.64
CA ASP A 130 -25.15 1.33 1.25
C ASP A 130 -24.23 0.67 0.21
N PHE A 131 -24.17 -0.66 0.18
CA PHE A 131 -23.30 -1.45 -0.72
C PHE A 131 -24.00 -1.94 -2.00
N LYS A 132 -25.29 -1.67 -2.18
CA LYS A 132 -26.02 -2.07 -3.40
C LYS A 132 -25.61 -1.29 -4.64
N ASN A 133 -25.10 -0.09 -4.45
CA ASN A 133 -24.70 0.82 -5.50
C ASN A 133 -23.17 0.99 -5.54
N LEU A 134 -22.74 1.94 -6.35
CA LEU A 134 -21.36 2.37 -6.42
C LEU A 134 -20.90 2.94 -5.08
N ILE A 135 -19.76 2.46 -4.60
CA ILE A 135 -19.06 3.01 -3.45
C ILE A 135 -17.74 3.63 -3.88
N PHE A 136 -17.10 4.31 -2.96
CA PHE A 136 -15.74 4.77 -3.12
C PHE A 136 -14.81 4.00 -2.18
N ILE A 137 -13.59 3.75 -2.61
CA ILE A 137 -12.56 3.12 -1.77
C ILE A 137 -11.32 3.99 -1.67
N LYS A 138 -10.61 3.86 -0.58
CA LYS A 138 -9.30 4.45 -0.37
C LYS A 138 -8.34 3.37 0.13
N VAL A 139 -7.22 3.21 -0.57
CA VAL A 139 -6.22 2.16 -0.30
C VAL A 139 -4.93 2.71 0.30
N ARG A 140 -4.83 4.03 0.43
CA ARG A 140 -3.72 4.75 1.10
C ARG A 140 -4.24 6.02 1.73
N SER A 141 -3.63 6.46 2.84
CA SER A 141 -4.04 7.69 3.55
C SER A 141 -4.01 8.94 2.67
N THR A 142 -3.00 9.07 1.81
CA THR A 142 -2.83 10.19 0.87
C THR A 142 -3.44 9.93 -0.52
N GLY A 143 -4.03 8.74 -0.75
CA GLY A 143 -4.63 8.35 -2.03
C GLY A 143 -5.95 9.07 -2.31
N LYS A 144 -6.31 9.16 -3.59
CA LYS A 144 -7.65 9.60 -4.02
C LYS A 144 -8.71 8.54 -3.69
N LEU A 145 -9.96 8.97 -3.68
CA LEU A 145 -11.12 8.07 -3.67
C LEU A 145 -11.30 7.46 -5.05
N LEU A 146 -11.37 6.12 -5.12
CA LEU A 146 -11.57 5.35 -6.35
C LEU A 146 -12.99 4.81 -6.38
N LYS A 147 -13.66 4.91 -7.52
CA LYS A 147 -14.96 4.29 -7.74
C LYS A 147 -14.84 2.77 -7.77
N ALA A 148 -15.69 2.08 -7.04
CA ALA A 148 -15.64 0.64 -6.93
C ALA A 148 -17.01 0.00 -6.69
N LYS A 149 -17.09 -1.30 -6.97
CA LYS A 149 -18.14 -2.19 -6.52
C LYS A 149 -17.55 -3.18 -5.54
N ILE A 150 -18.34 -3.63 -4.58
CA ILE A 150 -17.89 -4.64 -3.62
C ILE A 150 -18.93 -5.75 -3.50
N ASN A 151 -18.43 -6.97 -3.43
CA ASN A 151 -19.20 -8.15 -3.04
C ASN A 151 -18.68 -8.64 -1.69
N ILE A 152 -19.55 -8.69 -0.68
CA ILE A 152 -19.21 -9.05 0.71
C ILE A 152 -19.78 -10.43 1.01
N LYS A 153 -18.90 -11.31 1.56
CA LYS A 153 -19.29 -12.64 2.04
C LYS A 153 -18.70 -12.87 3.43
N GLY A 154 -19.52 -12.65 4.46
CA GLY A 154 -19.05 -12.74 5.84
C GLY A 154 -17.97 -11.69 6.17
N LYS A 155 -16.79 -12.17 6.57
CA LYS A 155 -15.61 -11.33 6.85
C LYS A 155 -14.66 -11.15 5.67
N GLU A 156 -15.06 -11.61 4.50
CA GLU A 156 -14.28 -11.48 3.26
C GLU A 156 -15.03 -10.65 2.24
N GLY A 157 -14.32 -10.08 1.29
CA GLY A 157 -14.92 -9.30 0.21
C GLY A 157 -14.04 -9.21 -1.01
N VAL A 158 -14.68 -9.02 -2.16
CA VAL A 158 -14.02 -8.74 -3.43
C VAL A 158 -14.42 -7.37 -3.89
N VAL A 159 -13.45 -6.48 -4.07
CA VAL A 159 -13.64 -5.13 -4.60
C VAL A 159 -13.21 -5.11 -6.06
N GLU A 160 -14.09 -4.65 -6.92
CA GLU A 160 -13.83 -4.35 -8.32
C GLU A 160 -13.62 -2.84 -8.48
N ILE A 161 -12.43 -2.43 -8.92
CA ILE A 161 -12.07 -1.02 -9.13
C ILE A 161 -12.47 -0.64 -10.55
N LEU A 162 -13.26 0.43 -10.69
CA LEU A 162 -13.77 0.89 -11.98
C LEU A 162 -12.80 1.85 -12.69
N GLU A 163 -11.75 2.27 -12.02
CA GLU A 163 -10.69 3.13 -12.53
C GLU A 163 -9.37 2.36 -12.62
N ASN A 164 -8.39 2.92 -13.36
CA ASN A 164 -7.04 2.37 -13.37
C ASN A 164 -6.29 2.89 -12.14
N GLU A 165 -5.85 2.00 -11.28
CA GLU A 165 -5.03 2.33 -10.12
C GLU A 165 -3.83 1.39 -10.03
N ILE A 166 -2.69 1.94 -9.62
CA ILE A 166 -1.42 1.21 -9.50
C ILE A 166 -0.91 1.27 -8.07
N GLY A 167 0.00 0.36 -7.73
CA GLY A 167 0.69 0.37 -6.44
C GLY A 167 -0.19 -0.01 -5.26
N ILE A 168 -1.25 -0.77 -5.50
CA ILE A 168 -2.02 -1.44 -4.45
C ILE A 168 -1.30 -2.73 -4.10
N ALA A 169 -1.03 -2.94 -2.82
CA ALA A 169 -0.29 -4.11 -2.36
C ALA A 169 -1.01 -4.82 -1.20
N PRO A 170 -0.85 -6.15 -1.07
CA PRO A 170 -1.29 -6.88 0.11
C PRO A 170 -0.74 -6.29 1.41
N GLY A 171 -1.50 -6.41 2.49
CA GLY A 171 -1.17 -5.85 3.80
C GLY A 171 -1.63 -4.40 4.01
N GLN A 172 -2.06 -3.69 2.98
CA GLN A 172 -2.66 -2.36 3.11
C GLN A 172 -4.14 -2.46 3.50
N ALA A 173 -4.67 -1.40 4.14
CA ALA A 173 -6.10 -1.28 4.40
C ALA A 173 -6.82 -0.74 3.16
N CYS A 174 -8.02 -1.28 2.90
CA CYS A 174 -8.98 -0.74 1.94
C CYS A 174 -10.19 -0.22 2.71
N VAL A 175 -10.40 1.09 2.72
CA VAL A 175 -11.49 1.74 3.45
C VAL A 175 -12.58 2.13 2.47
N PHE A 176 -13.84 1.87 2.84
CA PHE A 176 -15.04 2.10 2.02
C PHE A 176 -15.70 3.41 2.41
N TYR A 177 -16.12 4.16 1.42
CA TYR A 177 -16.80 5.46 1.59
C TYR A 177 -18.05 5.55 0.73
N LEU A 178 -19.01 6.31 1.23
CA LEU A 178 -20.14 6.82 0.47
C LEU A 178 -20.11 8.35 0.52
N LYS A 179 -20.21 8.98 -0.64
CA LYS A 179 -20.38 10.43 -0.71
C LYS A 179 -21.83 10.79 -0.42
N ASP A 180 -22.05 11.66 0.53
CA ASP A 180 -23.35 12.22 0.85
C ASP A 180 -23.27 13.75 0.94
N MET A 181 -24.36 14.39 1.34
CA MET A 181 -24.45 15.85 1.45
C MET A 181 -23.54 16.46 2.55
N HIS A 182 -23.07 15.62 3.46
CA HIS A 182 -22.21 16.03 4.58
C HIS A 182 -20.72 15.70 4.37
N GLY A 183 -20.39 15.04 3.23
CA GLY A 183 -19.02 14.65 2.88
C GLY A 183 -18.83 13.15 2.63
N ASP A 184 -17.65 12.65 2.97
CA ASP A 184 -17.27 11.27 2.73
C ASP A 184 -17.54 10.41 3.97
N ARG A 185 -18.71 9.76 4.03
CA ARG A 185 -19.08 8.86 5.14
C ARG A 185 -18.34 7.52 5.04
N VAL A 186 -17.68 7.10 6.10
CA VAL A 186 -17.00 5.79 6.18
C VAL A 186 -18.06 4.68 6.33
N LEU A 187 -17.99 3.68 5.46
CA LEU A 187 -18.84 2.49 5.49
C LEU A 187 -18.16 1.26 6.10
N GLY A 188 -16.87 1.32 6.35
CA GLY A 188 -16.08 0.21 6.86
C GLY A 188 -14.80 0.00 6.07
N GLY A 189 -14.24 -1.19 6.14
CA GLY A 189 -13.02 -1.55 5.43
C GLY A 189 -12.53 -2.95 5.76
N GLY A 190 -11.39 -3.31 5.20
CA GLY A 190 -10.71 -4.58 5.45
C GLY A 190 -9.26 -4.55 4.99
N TRP A 191 -8.55 -5.63 5.27
CA TRP A 191 -7.16 -5.79 4.87
C TRP A 191 -7.06 -6.41 3.48
N ILE A 192 -6.23 -5.81 2.62
CA ILE A 192 -5.94 -6.35 1.30
C ILE A 192 -5.14 -7.64 1.48
N HIS A 193 -5.72 -8.75 1.03
CA HIS A 193 -5.09 -10.07 1.08
C HIS A 193 -4.41 -10.41 -0.25
N LYS A 194 -5.11 -10.16 -1.37
CA LYS A 194 -4.62 -10.42 -2.72
C LYS A 194 -5.09 -9.34 -3.69
N THR A 195 -4.28 -9.06 -4.70
CA THR A 195 -4.64 -8.16 -5.80
C THR A 195 -4.59 -8.93 -7.12
N GLU A 196 -5.45 -8.57 -8.07
CA GLU A 196 -5.48 -9.15 -9.42
C GLU A 196 -5.26 -8.03 -10.42
N ASN A 197 -4.22 -8.20 -11.24
CA ASN A 197 -3.82 -7.27 -12.29
C ASN A 197 -4.58 -7.59 -13.58
N ILE A 198 -4.72 -6.61 -14.48
CA ILE A 198 -5.39 -6.81 -15.77
C ILE A 198 -4.75 -7.93 -16.60
N ASN A 199 -3.42 -8.07 -16.56
CA ASN A 199 -2.64 -8.92 -17.45
C ASN A 199 -2.03 -10.15 -16.79
N LEU A 200 -2.39 -10.48 -15.54
CA LEU A 200 -1.86 -11.62 -14.79
C LEU A 200 -2.96 -12.59 -14.38
N SER A 201 -4.01 -12.74 -15.20
CA SER A 201 -5.01 -13.79 -15.02
C SER A 201 -4.38 -15.14 -15.38
N THR A 202 -3.85 -15.82 -14.38
CA THR A 202 -3.56 -17.26 -14.40
C THR A 202 -4.67 -18.02 -13.69
#